data_0f48b77a94c2796e78c5114238b7f50b
#
_entry.id   0f48b77a94c2796e78c5114238b7f50b
#
_cell.length_a   1.000
_cell.length_b   1.000
_cell.length_c   1.000
_cell.angle_alpha   90.00
_cell.angle_beta   90.00
_cell.angle_gamma   90.00
#
_symmetry.space_group_name_H-M   'P 1'
#
loop_
_entity.id
_entity.type
_entity.pdbx_description
1 polymer ?
#
loop_
_entity_poly.entity_id
_entity_poly.type
_entity_poly.pdbx_seq_one_letter_code
_entity_poly.pdbx_strand_id
1 'polypeptide(L)'
;MNSNINYKIKKNAIVRFVCNGLAFIMLILAYLGFSWGEYLSPVQKSGVAVSFVFDISNSMLAKDCPQNTSRLQASAIYAKKLLQHIDSTSVSVVLAKGDGVLAIPLTEDYAQVESLLDSLSPSLMTVPGSSLGKGILVAKDSFPQNYSRAGRIFVFTDGEETDNQLITALEECVKFGIPVSIIGFGNEVESDLVLPDKVTKVKTALRSENIINAIK
;
A
#
# COMPACT_ATOMS: atom_id res chain seq x y z
N MET A 1 -11.08 65.10 -47.31
CA MET A 1 -11.91 64.11 -46.57
C MET A 1 -11.36 62.70 -46.59
N ASN A 2 -10.36 62.32 -47.41
CA ASN A 2 -9.79 60.97 -47.51
C ASN A 2 -8.64 60.68 -46.52
N SER A 3 -7.95 61.64 -45.92
CA SER A 3 -6.80 61.39 -45.02
C SER A 3 -7.23 60.80 -43.66
N ASN A 4 -8.37 61.23 -43.12
CA ASN A 4 -8.88 60.74 -41.81
C ASN A 4 -9.41 59.32 -41.87
N ILE A 5 -9.89 58.85 -43.00
CA ILE A 5 -10.40 57.48 -43.19
C ILE A 5 -9.24 56.51 -43.25
N ASN A 6 -8.16 56.86 -44.00
CA ASN A 6 -6.96 56.02 -44.09
C ASN A 6 -6.21 55.92 -42.74
N TYR A 7 -6.23 56.97 -41.91
CA TYR A 7 -5.64 56.92 -40.56
C TYR A 7 -6.43 55.98 -39.62
N LYS A 8 -7.77 56.02 -39.62
CA LYS A 8 -8.60 55.10 -38.82
C LYS A 8 -8.42 53.68 -39.25
N ILE A 9 -8.35 53.39 -40.57
CA ILE A 9 -8.15 52.03 -41.08
C ILE A 9 -6.78 51.49 -40.66
N LYS A 10 -5.72 52.27 -40.80
CA LYS A 10 -4.36 51.86 -40.36
C LYS A 10 -4.29 51.64 -38.84
N LYS A 11 -4.91 52.50 -38.02
CA LYS A 11 -4.98 52.34 -36.57
C LYS A 11 -5.69 51.08 -36.15
N ASN A 12 -6.83 50.76 -36.76
CA ASN A 12 -7.61 49.55 -36.51
C ASN A 12 -6.84 48.26 -36.96
N ALA A 13 -6.10 48.35 -38.05
CA ALA A 13 -5.27 47.24 -38.51
C ALA A 13 -4.11 46.95 -37.56
N ILE A 14 -3.44 47.98 -37.03
CA ILE A 14 -2.38 47.84 -36.04
C ILE A 14 -2.92 47.24 -34.72
N VAL A 15 -4.06 47.72 -34.24
CA VAL A 15 -4.72 47.20 -33.03
C VAL A 15 -5.04 45.72 -33.20
N ARG A 16 -5.63 45.32 -34.35
CA ARG A 16 -5.92 43.93 -34.64
C ARG A 16 -4.65 43.06 -34.67
N PHE A 17 -3.56 43.56 -35.26
CA PHE A 17 -2.31 42.84 -35.32
C PHE A 17 -1.69 42.65 -33.92
N VAL A 18 -1.74 43.68 -33.08
CA VAL A 18 -1.25 43.58 -31.68
C VAL A 18 -2.11 42.65 -30.86
N CYS A 19 -3.44 42.70 -30.96
CA CYS A 19 -4.34 41.78 -30.26
C CYS A 19 -4.12 40.32 -30.66
N ASN A 20 -3.95 40.06 -31.96
CA ASN A 20 -3.66 38.70 -32.44
C ASN A 20 -2.31 38.21 -31.97
N GLY A 21 -1.29 39.05 -31.96
CA GLY A 21 0.02 38.71 -31.41
C GLY A 21 -0.03 38.38 -29.91
N LEU A 22 -0.77 39.16 -29.14
CA LEU A 22 -0.96 38.93 -27.73
C LEU A 22 -1.71 37.61 -27.47
N ALA A 23 -2.77 37.35 -28.23
CA ALA A 23 -3.53 36.10 -28.17
C ALA A 23 -2.64 34.88 -28.47
N PHE A 24 -1.79 34.98 -29.49
CA PHE A 24 -0.85 33.92 -29.85
C PHE A 24 0.21 33.66 -28.74
N ILE A 25 0.74 34.72 -28.12
CA ILE A 25 1.62 34.61 -26.97
C ILE A 25 0.92 33.92 -25.79
N MET A 26 -0.30 34.30 -25.46
CA MET A 26 -1.08 33.69 -24.40
C MET A 26 -1.37 32.21 -24.69
N LEU A 27 -1.59 31.85 -25.95
CA LEU A 27 -1.79 30.47 -26.37
C LEU A 27 -0.52 29.62 -26.22
N ILE A 28 0.65 30.18 -26.54
CA ILE A 28 1.94 29.54 -26.31
C ILE A 28 2.18 29.36 -24.80
N LEU A 29 1.90 30.36 -23.98
CA LEU A 29 2.05 30.26 -22.54
C LEU A 29 1.12 29.19 -21.93
N ALA A 30 -0.11 29.10 -22.43
CA ALA A 30 -1.04 28.04 -22.03
C ALA A 30 -0.56 26.65 -22.46
N TYR A 31 0.01 26.52 -23.66
CA TYR A 31 0.56 25.28 -24.17
C TYR A 31 1.81 24.81 -23.40
N LEU A 32 2.64 25.74 -22.94
CA LEU A 32 3.83 25.46 -22.12
C LEU A 32 3.48 24.98 -20.71
N GLY A 33 2.18 25.00 -20.34
CA GLY A 33 1.72 24.41 -19.08
C GLY A 33 2.41 24.97 -17.85
N PHE A 34 2.62 26.29 -17.79
CA PHE A 34 3.13 26.95 -16.58
C PHE A 34 2.16 26.70 -15.43
N SER A 35 2.39 25.59 -14.71
CA SER A 35 1.77 25.31 -13.43
C SER A 35 2.49 26.17 -12.37
N TRP A 36 1.84 27.16 -11.85
CA TRP A 36 2.35 27.90 -10.70
C TRP A 36 2.08 27.07 -9.45
N GLY A 37 3.17 26.34 -9.09
CA GLY A 37 3.36 25.79 -7.76
C GLY A 37 2.34 24.75 -7.34
N GLU A 38 2.72 23.49 -7.37
CA GLU A 38 2.23 22.58 -6.36
C GLU A 38 2.76 23.08 -5.01
N TYR A 39 1.92 23.80 -4.28
CA TYR A 39 2.12 23.90 -2.85
C TYR A 39 1.91 22.48 -2.30
N LEU A 40 2.97 21.70 -2.23
CA LEU A 40 3.07 20.64 -1.25
C LEU A 40 3.01 21.35 0.10
N SER A 41 1.79 21.71 0.51
CA SER A 41 1.54 22.00 1.91
C SER A 41 1.92 20.70 2.64
N PRO A 42 2.99 20.70 3.46
CA PRO A 42 3.18 19.58 4.37
C PRO A 42 2.00 19.68 5.32
N VAL A 43 0.93 18.95 5.02
CA VAL A 43 -0.09 18.67 6.02
C VAL A 43 0.67 17.88 7.07
N GLN A 44 1.10 18.56 8.13
CA GLN A 44 1.56 17.92 9.35
C GLN A 44 0.33 17.21 9.93
N LYS A 45 -0.02 16.09 9.30
CA LYS A 45 -0.96 15.15 9.89
C LYS A 45 -0.21 14.49 11.05
N SER A 46 -0.51 14.91 12.24
CA SER A 46 -0.09 14.28 13.49
C SER A 46 -0.86 12.97 13.72
N GLY A 47 -1.05 12.20 12.65
CA GLY A 47 -1.73 10.91 12.68
C GLY A 47 -0.74 9.76 12.84
N VAL A 48 -1.12 8.76 13.60
CA VAL A 48 -0.44 7.47 13.61
C VAL A 48 -0.63 6.84 12.22
N ALA A 49 0.46 6.42 11.57
CA ALA A 49 0.38 5.65 10.34
C ALA A 49 0.43 4.15 10.67
N VAL A 50 -0.33 3.35 9.95
CA VAL A 50 -0.39 1.90 10.14
C VAL A 50 -0.08 1.21 8.81
N SER A 51 0.75 0.17 8.86
CA SER A 51 0.98 -0.71 7.72
C SER A 51 0.44 -2.11 8.01
N PHE A 52 -0.38 -2.62 7.12
CA PHE A 52 -0.87 -3.99 7.15
C PHE A 52 -0.02 -4.84 6.22
N VAL A 53 0.62 -5.88 6.74
CA VAL A 53 1.40 -6.86 5.97
C VAL A 53 0.60 -8.16 5.93
N PHE A 54 0.16 -8.56 4.74
CA PHE A 54 -0.56 -9.82 4.54
C PHE A 54 0.36 -10.86 3.93
N ASP A 55 0.50 -11.97 4.64
CA ASP A 55 1.01 -13.19 4.05
C ASP A 55 -0.03 -13.75 3.08
N ILE A 56 0.33 -13.80 1.81
CA ILE A 56 -0.49 -14.39 0.75
C ILE A 56 0.14 -15.67 0.19
N SER A 57 0.93 -16.37 1.00
CA SER A 57 1.45 -17.70 0.68
C SER A 57 0.32 -18.72 0.49
N ASN A 58 0.64 -19.83 -0.15
CA ASN A 58 -0.36 -20.86 -0.41
C ASN A 58 -0.90 -21.52 0.88
N SER A 59 -0.11 -21.57 1.96
CA SER A 59 -0.54 -22.09 3.26
C SER A 59 -1.71 -21.32 3.85
N MET A 60 -1.82 -20.03 3.55
CA MET A 60 -2.93 -19.16 3.96
C MET A 60 -4.27 -19.52 3.30
N LEU A 61 -4.30 -20.43 2.32
CA LEU A 61 -5.53 -20.98 1.75
C LEU A 61 -6.15 -22.11 2.58
N ALA A 62 -5.45 -22.62 3.61
CA ALA A 62 -5.98 -23.64 4.51
C ALA A 62 -7.27 -23.15 5.18
N LYS A 63 -8.29 -24.03 5.22
CA LYS A 63 -9.63 -23.76 5.76
C LYS A 63 -9.80 -24.33 7.15
N ASP A 64 -8.95 -23.93 8.06
CA ASP A 64 -8.93 -24.37 9.46
C ASP A 64 -9.34 -23.27 10.46
N CYS A 65 -9.82 -22.14 9.95
CA CYS A 65 -10.38 -21.06 10.75
C CYS A 65 -11.90 -21.28 11.01
N PRO A 66 -12.50 -20.57 11.98
CA PRO A 66 -13.93 -20.66 12.28
C PRO A 66 -14.80 -20.50 11.03
N GLN A 67 -15.93 -21.23 11.00
CA GLN A 67 -16.88 -21.26 9.88
C GLN A 67 -16.28 -21.80 8.57
N ASN A 68 -15.22 -22.62 8.64
CA ASN A 68 -14.54 -23.20 7.48
C ASN A 68 -14.00 -22.12 6.51
N THR A 69 -13.63 -20.96 7.04
CA THR A 69 -12.98 -19.88 6.28
C THR A 69 -11.49 -20.17 6.09
N SER A 70 -10.90 -19.67 4.99
CA SER A 70 -9.46 -19.75 4.84
C SER A 70 -8.76 -18.78 5.80
N ARG A 71 -7.50 -19.08 6.18
CA ARG A 71 -6.67 -18.19 7.00
C ARG A 71 -6.60 -16.80 6.40
N LEU A 72 -6.44 -16.71 5.07
CA LEU A 72 -6.39 -15.44 4.33
C LEU A 72 -7.72 -14.66 4.43
N GLN A 73 -8.86 -15.34 4.30
CA GLN A 73 -10.17 -14.71 4.48
C GLN A 73 -10.38 -14.24 5.93
N ALA A 74 -9.99 -15.08 6.90
CA ALA A 74 -10.07 -14.72 8.31
C ALA A 74 -9.21 -13.49 8.64
N SER A 75 -8.00 -13.40 8.08
CA SER A 75 -7.11 -12.25 8.25
C SER A 75 -7.70 -10.97 7.63
N ALA A 76 -8.31 -11.06 6.44
CA ALA A 76 -8.99 -9.93 5.81
C ALA A 76 -10.17 -9.43 6.64
N ILE A 77 -11.01 -10.34 7.16
CA ILE A 77 -12.13 -9.98 8.05
C ILE A 77 -11.63 -9.30 9.32
N TYR A 78 -10.55 -9.81 9.91
CA TYR A 78 -9.97 -9.21 11.11
C TYR A 78 -9.41 -7.81 10.82
N ALA A 79 -8.68 -7.63 9.73
CA ALA A 79 -8.14 -6.35 9.32
C ALA A 79 -9.23 -5.31 9.05
N LYS A 80 -10.34 -5.70 8.41
CA LYS A 80 -11.51 -4.81 8.24
C LYS A 80 -12.10 -4.35 9.57
N LYS A 81 -12.17 -5.24 10.56
CA LYS A 81 -12.59 -4.85 11.91
C LYS A 81 -11.60 -3.87 12.55
N LEU A 82 -10.30 -4.06 12.35
CA LEU A 82 -9.30 -3.10 12.82
C LEU A 82 -9.49 -1.73 12.15
N LEU A 83 -9.73 -1.68 10.84
CA LEU A 83 -9.98 -0.42 10.12
C LEU A 83 -11.13 0.39 10.72
N GLN A 84 -12.18 -0.27 11.20
CA GLN A 84 -13.32 0.39 11.85
C GLN A 84 -12.99 1.04 13.20
N HIS A 85 -11.83 0.69 13.78
CA HIS A 85 -11.38 1.22 15.09
C HIS A 85 -10.20 2.18 14.97
N ILE A 86 -9.74 2.46 13.76
CA ILE A 86 -8.59 3.36 13.49
C ILE A 86 -9.12 4.62 12.81
N ASP A 87 -9.57 5.59 13.61
CA ASP A 87 -10.04 6.88 13.08
C ASP A 87 -8.87 7.77 12.63
N SER A 88 -9.02 8.42 11.48
CA SER A 88 -8.09 9.45 10.95
C SER A 88 -6.64 9.00 10.84
N THR A 89 -6.41 7.70 10.60
CA THR A 89 -5.09 7.09 10.48
C THR A 89 -4.81 6.72 9.04
N SER A 90 -3.64 7.10 8.51
CA SER A 90 -3.24 6.64 7.17
C SER A 90 -2.83 5.16 7.23
N VAL A 91 -3.35 4.36 6.31
CA VAL A 91 -3.10 2.92 6.23
C VAL A 91 -2.40 2.58 4.93
N SER A 92 -1.33 1.78 4.98
CA SER A 92 -0.73 1.14 3.81
C SER A 92 -0.96 -0.37 3.85
N VAL A 93 -0.95 -1.00 2.68
CA VAL A 93 -1.07 -2.46 2.58
C VAL A 93 0.10 -3.01 1.80
N VAL A 94 0.78 -3.97 2.40
CA VAL A 94 1.89 -4.73 1.83
C VAL A 94 1.48 -6.19 1.69
N LEU A 95 1.79 -6.79 0.56
CA LEU A 95 1.63 -8.21 0.32
C LEU A 95 2.99 -8.89 0.48
N ALA A 96 3.05 -9.95 1.25
CA ALA A 96 4.22 -10.78 1.46
C ALA A 96 3.98 -12.18 0.91
N LYS A 97 4.93 -12.69 0.11
CA LYS A 97 4.99 -14.06 -0.38
C LYS A 97 6.48 -14.43 -0.49
N GLY A 98 7.01 -14.89 -1.58
CA GLY A 98 8.47 -15.02 -1.77
C GLY A 98 9.22 -13.67 -1.86
N ASP A 99 8.48 -12.57 -1.89
CA ASP A 99 8.96 -11.19 -1.86
C ASP A 99 7.95 -10.29 -1.14
N GLY A 100 8.30 -9.01 -0.90
CA GLY A 100 7.41 -8.00 -0.35
C GLY A 100 7.02 -6.96 -1.39
N VAL A 101 5.73 -6.61 -1.51
CA VAL A 101 5.23 -5.62 -2.46
C VAL A 101 4.28 -4.65 -1.76
N LEU A 102 4.53 -3.36 -1.91
CA LEU A 102 3.61 -2.32 -1.47
C LEU A 102 2.42 -2.25 -2.44
N ALA A 103 1.28 -2.83 -2.03
CA ALA A 103 0.07 -2.88 -2.85
C ALA A 103 -0.73 -1.58 -2.78
N ILE A 104 -0.83 -0.98 -1.59
CA ILE A 104 -1.46 0.31 -1.37
C ILE A 104 -0.50 1.18 -0.55
N PRO A 105 -0.05 2.33 -1.06
CA PRO A 105 0.71 3.30 -0.28
C PRO A 105 -0.18 3.92 0.80
N LEU A 106 0.42 4.62 1.76
CA LEU A 106 -0.31 5.26 2.85
C LEU A 106 -1.47 6.13 2.33
N THR A 107 -2.69 5.75 2.68
CA THR A 107 -3.93 6.40 2.28
C THR A 107 -4.92 6.47 3.44
N GLU A 108 -5.84 7.41 3.39
CA GLU A 108 -7.02 7.50 4.27
C GLU A 108 -8.29 7.00 3.55
N ASP A 109 -8.16 6.56 2.29
CA ASP A 109 -9.24 5.93 1.55
C ASP A 109 -9.39 4.46 1.97
N TYR A 110 -10.14 4.25 3.05
CA TYR A 110 -10.39 2.90 3.56
C TYR A 110 -11.22 2.04 2.60
N ALA A 111 -12.03 2.65 1.72
CA ALA A 111 -12.79 1.89 0.73
C ALA A 111 -11.85 1.20 -0.27
N GLN A 112 -10.76 1.87 -0.67
CA GLN A 112 -9.71 1.26 -1.49
C GLN A 112 -9.03 0.09 -0.76
N VAL A 113 -8.72 0.28 0.53
CA VAL A 113 -8.12 -0.78 1.36
C VAL A 113 -9.06 -1.97 1.47
N GLU A 114 -10.33 -1.76 1.81
CA GLU A 114 -11.34 -2.82 1.92
C GLU A 114 -11.53 -3.59 0.61
N SER A 115 -11.53 -2.88 -0.52
CA SER A 115 -11.63 -3.49 -1.86
C SER A 115 -10.46 -4.44 -2.15
N LEU A 116 -9.23 -4.07 -1.76
CA LEU A 116 -8.08 -4.97 -1.87
C LEU A 116 -8.23 -6.17 -0.93
N LEU A 117 -8.66 -5.96 0.31
CA LEU A 117 -8.86 -7.04 1.29
C LEU A 117 -9.88 -8.08 0.80
N ASP A 118 -10.89 -7.67 0.04
CA ASP A 118 -11.87 -8.59 -0.57
C ASP A 118 -11.28 -9.41 -1.72
N SER A 119 -10.24 -8.92 -2.36
CA SER A 119 -9.60 -9.55 -3.51
C SER A 119 -8.30 -10.30 -3.19
N LEU A 120 -7.93 -10.41 -1.91
CA LEU A 120 -6.69 -11.09 -1.50
C LEU A 120 -6.64 -12.52 -2.01
N SER A 121 -5.55 -12.85 -2.69
CA SER A 121 -5.31 -14.18 -3.26
C SER A 121 -3.80 -14.41 -3.43
N PRO A 122 -3.30 -15.64 -3.28
CA PRO A 122 -1.91 -15.99 -3.60
C PRO A 122 -1.52 -15.72 -5.06
N SER A 123 -2.50 -15.60 -5.97
CA SER A 123 -2.26 -15.29 -7.39
C SER A 123 -1.88 -13.84 -7.65
N LEU A 124 -2.03 -12.94 -6.67
CA LEU A 124 -1.57 -11.53 -6.79
C LEU A 124 -0.05 -11.41 -6.91
N MET A 125 0.69 -12.42 -6.44
CA MET A 125 2.14 -12.49 -6.58
C MET A 125 2.56 -13.84 -7.17
N THR A 126 3.43 -13.79 -8.18
CA THR A 126 3.94 -14.99 -8.86
C THR A 126 5.17 -15.60 -8.19
N VAL A 127 5.88 -14.83 -7.36
CA VAL A 127 7.09 -15.27 -6.66
C VAL A 127 6.73 -16.36 -5.65
N PRO A 128 7.33 -17.57 -5.74
CA PRO A 128 7.05 -18.65 -4.79
C PRO A 128 7.75 -18.43 -3.45
N GLY A 129 7.25 -19.11 -2.41
CA GLY A 129 7.80 -19.07 -1.05
C GLY A 129 6.97 -18.22 -0.09
N SER A 130 7.47 -18.05 1.13
CA SER A 130 6.95 -17.15 2.16
C SER A 130 8.12 -16.38 2.76
N SER A 131 8.11 -15.07 2.64
CA SER A 131 9.13 -14.15 3.15
C SER A 131 8.44 -13.00 3.88
N LEU A 132 8.15 -13.23 5.16
CA LEU A 132 7.54 -12.21 6.03
C LEU A 132 8.51 -11.06 6.28
N GLY A 133 9.80 -11.36 6.43
CA GLY A 133 10.82 -10.36 6.67
C GLY A 133 10.85 -9.29 5.58
N LYS A 134 10.81 -9.69 4.31
CA LYS A 134 10.77 -8.73 3.19
C LYS A 134 9.51 -7.87 3.22
N GLY A 135 8.35 -8.47 3.51
CA GLY A 135 7.11 -7.72 3.67
C GLY A 135 7.20 -6.66 4.76
N ILE A 136 7.77 -7.01 5.92
CA ILE A 136 7.97 -6.08 7.04
C ILE A 136 8.94 -4.95 6.68
N LEU A 137 10.03 -5.24 5.95
CA LEU A 137 10.97 -4.21 5.50
C LEU A 137 10.31 -3.23 4.52
N VAL A 138 9.53 -3.73 3.55
CA VAL A 138 8.74 -2.88 2.65
C VAL A 138 7.74 -2.03 3.44
N ALA A 139 7.07 -2.58 4.44
CA ALA A 139 6.16 -1.84 5.30
C ALA A 139 6.89 -0.74 6.08
N LYS A 140 8.05 -1.04 6.66
CA LYS A 140 8.90 -0.06 7.33
C LYS A 140 9.29 1.09 6.39
N ASP A 141 9.70 0.77 5.17
CA ASP A 141 10.13 1.76 4.17
C ASP A 141 8.95 2.56 3.57
N SER A 142 7.72 2.08 3.74
CA SER A 142 6.52 2.82 3.32
C SER A 142 6.20 4.03 4.20
N PHE A 143 6.74 4.08 5.41
CA PHE A 143 6.55 5.22 6.30
C PHE A 143 7.46 6.38 5.91
N PRO A 144 6.92 7.61 5.76
CA PRO A 144 7.75 8.80 5.61
C PRO A 144 8.68 8.97 6.81
N GLN A 145 9.87 9.52 6.60
CA GLN A 145 10.89 9.68 7.65
C GLN A 145 10.38 10.41 8.91
N ASN A 146 9.38 11.28 8.76
CA ASN A 146 8.75 12.00 9.87
C ASN A 146 7.78 11.14 10.70
N TYR A 147 7.38 9.95 10.23
CA TYR A 147 6.42 9.05 10.86
C TYR A 147 7.08 7.87 11.61
N SER A 148 8.40 7.74 11.59
CA SER A 148 9.12 6.60 12.18
C SER A 148 8.76 6.31 13.64
N ARG A 149 8.35 7.32 14.41
CA ARG A 149 7.90 7.17 15.81
C ARG A 149 6.39 6.99 15.98
N ALA A 150 5.60 7.22 14.93
CA ALA A 150 4.15 7.14 14.95
C ALA A 150 3.61 5.99 14.07
N GLY A 151 4.50 5.25 13.42
CA GLY A 151 4.15 4.09 12.61
C GLY A 151 3.96 2.83 13.44
N ARG A 152 3.03 1.96 13.02
CA ARG A 152 2.85 0.62 13.55
C ARG A 152 2.62 -0.37 12.43
N ILE A 153 3.21 -1.56 12.53
CA ILE A 153 3.03 -2.62 11.55
C ILE A 153 2.20 -3.75 12.17
N PHE A 154 1.16 -4.18 11.46
CA PHE A 154 0.41 -5.39 11.77
C PHE A 154 0.70 -6.44 10.70
N VAL A 155 1.16 -7.61 11.10
CA VAL A 155 1.48 -8.73 10.22
C VAL A 155 0.44 -9.82 10.41
N PHE A 156 -0.17 -10.26 9.32
CA PHE A 156 -1.19 -11.32 9.29
C PHE A 156 -0.60 -12.54 8.59
N THR A 157 -0.37 -13.62 9.32
CA THR A 157 0.37 -14.80 8.82
C THR A 157 -0.03 -16.07 9.55
N ASP A 158 0.36 -17.23 9.05
CA ASP A 158 0.34 -18.50 9.78
C ASP A 158 1.72 -18.89 10.37
N GLY A 159 2.72 -18.01 10.20
CA GLY A 159 4.06 -18.22 10.75
C GLY A 159 4.95 -19.17 9.94
N GLU A 160 4.52 -19.62 8.76
CA GLU A 160 5.37 -20.38 7.84
C GLU A 160 6.30 -19.42 7.09
N GLU A 161 7.60 -19.49 7.36
CA GLU A 161 8.63 -18.71 6.69
C GLU A 161 9.66 -19.62 6.03
N THR A 162 10.13 -19.25 4.84
CA THR A 162 11.06 -20.07 4.06
C THR A 162 12.48 -19.51 3.99
N ASP A 163 12.71 -18.25 4.37
CA ASP A 163 14.00 -17.56 4.19
C ASP A 163 14.67 -17.05 5.48
N ASN A 164 14.05 -17.23 6.65
CA ASN A 164 14.55 -16.81 7.96
C ASN A 164 14.91 -15.31 8.07
N GLN A 165 14.27 -14.44 7.29
CA GLN A 165 14.53 -13.00 7.32
C GLN A 165 13.69 -12.25 8.36
N LEU A 166 12.74 -12.91 9.01
CA LEU A 166 11.83 -12.32 9.98
C LEU A 166 12.58 -11.62 11.12
N ILE A 167 13.53 -12.32 11.73
CA ILE A 167 14.29 -11.79 12.89
C ILE A 167 15.02 -10.51 12.48
N THR A 168 15.74 -10.53 11.35
CA THR A 168 16.48 -9.36 10.85
C THR A 168 15.56 -8.17 10.59
N ALA A 169 14.39 -8.43 10.02
CA ALA A 169 13.40 -7.38 9.74
C ALA A 169 12.82 -6.78 11.03
N LEU A 170 12.55 -7.60 12.04
CA LEU A 170 12.09 -7.13 13.35
C LEU A 170 13.15 -6.30 14.07
N GLU A 171 14.43 -6.72 14.05
CA GLU A 171 15.54 -5.94 14.57
C GLU A 171 15.66 -4.57 13.91
N GLU A 172 15.49 -4.52 12.59
CA GLU A 172 15.44 -3.23 11.86
C GLU A 172 14.28 -2.36 12.33
N CYS A 173 13.06 -2.90 12.48
CA CYS A 173 11.93 -2.15 13.00
C CYS A 173 12.19 -1.60 14.40
N VAL A 174 12.82 -2.40 15.28
CA VAL A 174 13.21 -1.97 16.65
C VAL A 174 14.19 -0.80 16.59
N LYS A 175 15.22 -0.83 15.73
CA LYS A 175 16.18 0.28 15.54
C LYS A 175 15.49 1.58 15.15
N PHE A 176 14.42 1.50 14.34
CA PHE A 176 13.63 2.66 13.93
C PHE A 176 12.49 3.02 14.89
N GLY A 177 12.30 2.25 15.97
CA GLY A 177 11.25 2.48 16.96
C GLY A 177 9.84 2.22 16.42
N ILE A 178 9.70 1.32 15.43
CA ILE A 178 8.42 0.95 14.82
C ILE A 178 7.94 -0.35 15.48
N PRO A 179 6.86 -0.32 16.28
CA PRO A 179 6.29 -1.51 16.88
C PRO A 179 5.65 -2.41 15.81
N VAL A 180 5.95 -3.70 15.88
CA VAL A 180 5.37 -4.74 15.02
C VAL A 180 4.48 -5.63 15.85
N SER A 181 3.26 -5.87 15.39
CA SER A 181 2.31 -6.80 16.00
C SER A 181 2.03 -7.92 15.01
N ILE A 182 2.35 -9.16 15.37
CA ILE A 182 2.12 -10.34 14.52
C ILE A 182 0.85 -11.04 14.99
N ILE A 183 -0.06 -11.30 14.07
CA ILE A 183 -1.35 -11.93 14.31
C ILE A 183 -1.37 -13.25 13.54
N GLY A 184 -1.36 -14.36 14.27
CA GLY A 184 -1.37 -15.72 13.71
C GLY A 184 -2.78 -16.18 13.35
N PHE A 185 -2.92 -16.81 12.19
CA PHE A 185 -4.16 -17.42 11.71
C PHE A 185 -3.96 -18.89 11.40
N GLY A 186 -4.90 -19.73 11.84
CA GLY A 186 -4.88 -21.16 11.63
C GLY A 186 -4.98 -21.97 12.92
N ASN A 187 -4.86 -23.27 12.80
CA ASN A 187 -4.82 -24.21 13.91
C ASN A 187 -3.40 -24.80 14.01
N GLU A 188 -2.94 -25.10 15.21
CA GLU A 188 -1.66 -25.79 15.45
C GLU A 188 -1.72 -27.27 15.02
N VAL A 189 -2.93 -27.83 14.86
CA VAL A 189 -3.13 -29.16 14.31
C VAL A 189 -2.98 -29.13 12.79
N GLU A 190 -2.14 -30.02 12.25
CA GLU A 190 -1.92 -30.11 10.80
C GLU A 190 -3.24 -30.32 10.04
N SER A 191 -3.47 -29.49 9.03
CA SER A 191 -4.57 -29.59 8.10
C SER A 191 -4.09 -29.88 6.68
N ASP A 192 -4.88 -30.65 5.93
CA ASP A 192 -4.58 -30.95 4.53
C ASP A 192 -4.95 -29.74 3.65
N LEU A 193 -3.97 -29.20 2.94
CA LEU A 193 -4.15 -28.16 1.94
C LEU A 193 -4.03 -28.79 0.54
N VAL A 194 -5.04 -28.58 -0.29
CA VAL A 194 -4.97 -28.87 -1.73
C VAL A 194 -4.53 -27.60 -2.45
N LEU A 195 -3.35 -27.63 -3.06
CA LEU A 195 -2.82 -26.48 -3.79
C LEU A 195 -3.70 -26.14 -5.02
N PRO A 196 -3.57 -24.92 -5.58
CA PRO A 196 -4.36 -24.48 -6.73
C PRO A 196 -4.23 -25.36 -7.97
N ASP A 197 -3.18 -26.20 -8.08
CA ASP A 197 -3.01 -27.22 -9.13
C ASP A 197 -3.97 -28.40 -8.99
N LYS A 198 -4.72 -28.48 -7.85
CA LYS A 198 -5.68 -29.55 -7.49
C LYS A 198 -5.09 -30.98 -7.41
N VAL A 199 -3.79 -31.12 -7.50
CA VAL A 199 -3.09 -32.42 -7.49
C VAL A 199 -2.22 -32.56 -6.24
N THR A 200 -1.49 -31.50 -5.89
CA THR A 200 -0.55 -31.54 -4.77
C THR A 200 -1.27 -31.30 -3.44
N LYS A 201 -1.17 -32.27 -2.53
CA LYS A 201 -1.62 -32.14 -1.14
C LYS A 201 -0.42 -31.83 -0.26
N VAL A 202 -0.53 -30.79 0.53
CA VAL A 202 0.49 -30.37 1.48
C VAL A 202 -0.14 -30.27 2.87
N LYS A 203 0.57 -30.69 3.88
CA LYS A 203 0.17 -30.45 5.28
C LYS A 203 0.70 -29.12 5.76
N THR A 204 -0.16 -28.34 6.39
CA THR A 204 0.15 -27.02 6.92
C THR A 204 -0.47 -26.85 8.30
N ALA A 205 0.19 -26.12 9.17
CA ALA A 205 -0.29 -25.78 10.51
C ALA A 205 0.15 -24.37 10.87
N LEU A 206 -0.50 -23.74 11.85
CA LEU A 206 -0.02 -22.52 12.46
C LEU A 206 1.31 -22.77 13.16
N ARG A 207 2.37 -22.05 12.79
CA ARG A 207 3.71 -22.15 13.38
C ARG A 207 3.91 -21.07 14.45
N SER A 208 3.12 -21.14 15.53
CA SER A 208 3.19 -20.20 16.66
C SER A 208 4.60 -20.09 17.28
N GLU A 209 5.36 -21.19 17.31
CA GLU A 209 6.72 -21.20 17.83
C GLU A 209 7.67 -20.28 17.05
N ASN A 210 7.57 -20.24 15.72
CA ASN A 210 8.39 -19.36 14.89
C ASN A 210 8.14 -17.89 15.22
N ILE A 211 6.87 -17.54 15.40
CA ILE A 211 6.44 -16.18 15.77
C ILE A 211 6.96 -15.81 17.16
N ILE A 212 6.79 -16.70 18.14
CA ILE A 212 7.23 -16.46 19.53
C ILE A 212 8.76 -16.34 19.63
N ASN A 213 9.50 -17.15 18.90
CA ASN A 213 10.97 -17.11 18.92
C ASN A 213 11.53 -15.86 18.23
N ALA A 214 10.80 -15.29 17.27
CA ALA A 214 11.21 -14.05 16.59
C ALA A 214 10.98 -12.77 17.44
N ILE A 215 10.12 -12.85 18.48
CA ILE A 215 9.74 -11.69 19.32
C ILE A 215 10.58 -11.65 20.63
N LYS A 216 11.22 -12.76 21.02
CA LYS A 216 12.10 -12.83 22.20
C LYS A 216 13.46 -12.22 21.93
#